data_7c3bba5a7103adfd07c1a21eb8b92dc3
#
_entry.id   7c3bba5a7103adfd07c1a21eb8b92dc3
#
_cell.length_a   1.000
_cell.length_b   1.000
_cell.length_c   1.000
_cell.angle_alpha   90.00
_cell.angle_beta   90.00
_cell.angle_gamma   90.00
#
_symmetry.space_group_name_H-M   'P 1'
#
loop_
_entity.id
_entity.type
_entity.pdbx_description
1 polymer ?
#
loop_
_entity_poly.entity_id
_entity_poly.type
_entity_poly.pdbx_seq_one_letter_code
_entity_poly.pdbx_strand_id
1 'polypeptide(L)'
;MKFNRWICLTAVSLLVCNAMKAQQPYGGCWHPEKVKNWSPETDPDAKFNRSRVPLATRFQEPQLMKANKNQYYEGQVCNATILFPTCSLCPSQGANNFLGYQPTYWQYMDKLVYWAGSASEGIIIPPPSGSIDAAHQSGVKVLGQIFFPPYAFGGNSAWVTEMLTQEGGKYIFAKKLYEIAKYLGFEGWFINEETTRGHIAEWAQFIKEFNEYAEADGNHNMEIQWYNASGYPNAEILKTNINTSQFLEYGSVGDYRSQAPDFNCNARDVYKKVYGGIQTVYAGLCGFGMDLRKAFPKDGHVGSVDLFCPEERIWKDNVKDYLGTPDAQGDVAYSAIRRTFDNEDITWVNRSKNPSIEADTESGYKAWPGMSGCVLERSAITSLPFTTSFCVGVGKHRFVKGEKRNTQDWYHSGMQSVMPTWRWWIENGNGINPTIDWDVAYNGSNSIKIDASLTQGEHLMRLYKTQINITDGGKLRLVYKTTSQNTVEVKLGTESSVSEGLVTLNNVTRKQEGEWTIDEYDLSQVNGKTVYMVALNLKAESLIFDYK
;
A
#
# COMPACT_ATOMS: atom_id res chain seq x y z
N MET A 1 52.80 7.94 49.98
CA MET A 1 52.37 7.19 48.79
C MET A 1 50.89 6.84 48.89
N LYS A 2 50.02 7.67 48.32
CA LYS A 2 48.58 7.42 48.15
C LYS A 2 48.21 7.94 46.76
N PHE A 3 48.44 7.12 45.77
CA PHE A 3 47.94 7.33 44.42
C PHE A 3 47.49 5.97 43.87
N ASN A 4 46.42 5.95 43.11
CA ASN A 4 45.87 4.83 42.33
C ASN A 4 44.71 4.03 42.94
N ARG A 5 43.62 4.70 43.26
CA ARG A 5 42.30 4.01 43.34
C ARG A 5 41.16 4.66 42.54
N TRP A 6 41.42 5.79 41.86
CA TRP A 6 40.37 6.52 41.13
C TRP A 6 40.38 6.31 39.60
N ILE A 7 41.44 5.72 39.07
CA ILE A 7 41.56 5.52 37.59
C ILE A 7 40.83 4.25 37.10
N CYS A 8 40.62 3.25 37.95
CA CYS A 8 39.92 2.02 37.55
C CYS A 8 38.40 2.14 37.50
N LEU A 9 37.79 3.09 38.22
CA LEU A 9 36.32 3.24 38.19
C LEU A 9 35.82 4.03 36.98
N THR A 10 36.64 4.93 36.44
CA THR A 10 36.29 5.71 35.24
C THR A 10 36.46 4.89 33.94
N ALA A 11 37.37 3.94 33.91
CA ALA A 11 37.56 3.07 32.77
C ALA A 11 36.46 1.99 32.65
N VAL A 12 35.92 1.51 33.78
CA VAL A 12 34.83 0.53 33.80
C VAL A 12 33.49 1.18 33.42
N SER A 13 33.23 2.42 33.82
CA SER A 13 32.04 3.17 33.43
C SER A 13 32.05 3.57 31.95
N LEU A 14 33.20 3.82 31.35
CA LEU A 14 33.32 4.10 29.90
C LEU A 14 33.20 2.83 29.02
N LEU A 15 33.59 1.67 29.54
CA LEU A 15 33.42 0.39 28.84
C LEU A 15 31.96 -0.12 28.92
N VAL A 16 31.22 0.20 29.95
CA VAL A 16 29.81 -0.17 30.07
C VAL A 16 28.90 0.72 29.20
N CYS A 17 29.27 2.00 29.01
CA CYS A 17 28.51 2.89 28.10
C CYS A 17 28.68 2.59 26.61
N ASN A 18 29.74 1.87 26.20
CA ASN A 18 29.90 1.46 24.78
C ASN A 18 29.24 0.12 24.44
N ALA A 19 28.67 -0.61 25.39
CA ALA A 19 28.03 -1.91 25.18
C ALA A 19 26.50 -1.84 25.01
N MET A 20 25.88 -0.66 25.17
CA MET A 20 24.46 -0.48 24.89
C MET A 20 24.26 0.24 23.56
N LYS A 21 24.69 -0.34 22.47
CA LYS A 21 24.02 -0.07 21.19
C LYS A 21 22.65 -0.73 21.31
N ALA A 22 21.59 0.07 21.37
CA ALA A 22 20.24 -0.47 21.28
C ALA A 22 20.16 -1.32 20.02
N GLN A 23 19.80 -2.60 20.17
CA GLN A 23 19.60 -3.48 19.03
C GLN A 23 18.40 -2.96 18.25
N GLN A 24 18.53 -2.88 16.93
CA GLN A 24 17.41 -2.60 16.02
C GLN A 24 16.36 -3.68 16.21
N PRO A 25 15.08 -3.36 16.50
CA PRO A 25 14.03 -4.37 16.51
C PRO A 25 13.70 -4.81 15.08
N TYR A 26 13.46 -6.11 14.91
CA TYR A 26 13.13 -6.70 13.63
C TYR A 26 11.75 -7.35 13.64
N GLY A 27 11.13 -7.44 12.46
CA GLY A 27 9.88 -8.18 12.24
C GLY A 27 10.01 -9.66 12.58
N GLY A 28 8.87 -10.29 12.86
CA GLY A 28 8.81 -11.74 13.10
C GLY A 28 9.14 -12.53 11.82
N CYS A 29 9.88 -13.62 12.00
CA CYS A 29 10.18 -14.58 10.95
C CYS A 29 10.40 -15.93 11.62
N TRP A 30 9.39 -16.79 11.57
CA TRP A 30 9.31 -17.94 12.46
C TRP A 30 9.05 -19.27 11.74
N HIS A 31 9.51 -20.37 12.37
CA HIS A 31 9.01 -21.71 12.14
C HIS A 31 7.94 -22.07 13.18
N PRO A 32 7.14 -23.14 12.99
CA PRO A 32 6.02 -23.47 13.86
C PRO A 32 6.37 -23.59 15.35
N GLU A 33 7.52 -24.16 15.70
CA GLU A 33 7.95 -24.33 17.09
C GLU A 33 8.09 -23.00 17.86
N LYS A 34 8.48 -21.92 17.18
CA LYS A 34 8.54 -20.57 17.79
C LYS A 34 7.15 -20.00 17.99
N VAL A 35 6.27 -20.16 17.01
CA VAL A 35 4.90 -19.62 17.05
C VAL A 35 4.07 -20.30 18.14
N LYS A 36 4.24 -21.59 18.35
CA LYS A 36 3.52 -22.35 19.41
C LYS A 36 3.65 -21.67 20.78
N ASN A 37 4.84 -21.15 21.10
CA ASN A 37 5.16 -20.54 22.40
C ASN A 37 5.20 -19.01 22.35
N TRP A 38 4.82 -18.40 21.22
CA TRP A 38 4.84 -16.95 21.08
C TRP A 38 3.79 -16.28 21.98
N SER A 39 4.19 -15.22 22.63
CA SER A 39 3.32 -14.23 23.25
C SER A 39 4.01 -12.85 23.22
N PRO A 40 3.28 -11.75 23.41
CA PRO A 40 3.89 -10.44 23.49
C PRO A 40 4.96 -10.29 24.59
N GLU A 41 4.85 -11.09 25.65
CA GLU A 41 5.77 -11.11 26.78
C GLU A 41 7.06 -11.89 26.48
N THR A 42 6.97 -12.89 25.61
CA THR A 42 8.12 -13.74 25.23
C THR A 42 8.88 -13.20 24.02
N ASP A 43 8.27 -12.30 23.24
CA ASP A 43 8.89 -11.63 22.10
C ASP A 43 9.28 -10.18 22.47
N PRO A 44 10.58 -9.88 22.69
CA PRO A 44 11.03 -8.56 23.13
C PRO A 44 10.75 -7.46 22.08
N ASP A 45 10.61 -7.84 20.81
CA ASP A 45 10.38 -6.93 19.70
C ASP A 45 8.90 -6.75 19.34
N ALA A 46 8.00 -7.56 19.91
CA ALA A 46 6.56 -7.53 19.60
C ALA A 46 5.93 -6.14 19.71
N LYS A 47 6.30 -5.37 20.75
CA LYS A 47 5.80 -4.00 20.96
C LYS A 47 6.18 -3.01 19.85
N PHE A 48 7.30 -3.24 19.16
CA PHE A 48 7.79 -2.42 18.05
C PHE A 48 7.21 -2.87 16.70
N ASN A 49 6.75 -4.13 16.62
CA ASN A 49 6.12 -4.71 15.43
C ASN A 49 4.61 -4.49 15.39
N ARG A 50 4.04 -3.85 16.41
CA ARG A 50 2.61 -3.61 16.52
C ARG A 50 2.20 -2.36 15.77
N SER A 51 1.29 -2.48 14.80
CA SER A 51 0.55 -1.35 14.25
C SER A 51 -0.43 -0.76 15.28
N ARG A 52 -0.61 0.56 15.25
CA ARG A 52 -1.57 1.29 16.07
C ARG A 52 -2.53 2.13 15.24
N VAL A 53 -2.39 2.07 13.93
CA VAL A 53 -3.28 2.73 12.97
C VAL A 53 -4.44 1.78 12.68
N PRO A 54 -5.67 2.13 13.03
CA PRO A 54 -6.82 1.30 12.72
C PRO A 54 -7.06 1.27 11.21
N LEU A 55 -7.60 0.15 10.71
CA LEU A 55 -8.01 0.04 9.32
C LEU A 55 -9.12 1.07 9.03
N ALA A 56 -8.82 2.04 8.17
CA ALA A 56 -9.77 3.08 7.80
C ALA A 56 -10.91 2.49 6.95
N THR A 57 -12.13 2.97 7.19
CA THR A 57 -13.29 2.57 6.39
C THR A 57 -13.35 3.39 5.11
N ARG A 58 -13.32 2.72 3.97
CA ARG A 58 -13.54 3.34 2.66
C ARG A 58 -15.02 3.64 2.49
N PHE A 59 -15.35 4.82 1.99
CA PHE A 59 -16.72 5.10 1.61
C PHE A 59 -17.09 4.38 0.32
N GLN A 60 -18.34 3.98 0.22
CA GLN A 60 -18.86 3.09 -0.81
C GLN A 60 -19.92 3.79 -1.62
N GLU A 61 -19.49 4.49 -2.65
CA GLU A 61 -20.38 5.16 -3.58
C GLU A 61 -20.00 4.74 -5.00
N PRO A 62 -20.56 3.64 -5.51
CA PRO A 62 -20.14 3.03 -6.78
C PRO A 62 -20.38 3.94 -8.00
N GLN A 63 -21.24 4.94 -7.88
CA GLN A 63 -21.52 5.89 -8.95
C GLN A 63 -20.56 7.08 -8.99
N LEU A 64 -19.77 7.28 -7.94
CA LEU A 64 -18.98 8.46 -7.77
C LEU A 64 -17.70 8.46 -8.61
N MET A 65 -17.65 9.44 -9.50
CA MET A 65 -16.41 9.98 -10.04
C MET A 65 -15.45 8.91 -10.61
N LYS A 66 -15.94 8.18 -11.60
CA LYS A 66 -15.07 7.33 -12.42
C LYS A 66 -14.13 8.20 -13.24
N ALA A 67 -12.85 7.90 -13.20
CA ALA A 67 -11.88 8.54 -14.08
C ALA A 67 -12.13 8.12 -15.54
N ASN A 68 -12.53 6.88 -15.77
CA ASN A 68 -12.98 6.41 -17.08
C ASN A 68 -14.17 5.46 -16.97
N LYS A 69 -14.91 5.30 -18.08
CA LYS A 69 -16.15 4.51 -18.14
C LYS A 69 -15.98 3.01 -17.88
N ASN A 70 -14.78 2.49 -18.06
CA ASN A 70 -14.50 1.06 -17.97
C ASN A 70 -14.20 0.60 -16.52
N GLN A 71 -14.16 1.52 -15.57
CA GLN A 71 -13.90 1.20 -14.17
C GLN A 71 -15.09 0.51 -13.50
N TYR A 72 -14.80 -0.56 -12.76
CA TYR A 72 -15.76 -1.30 -11.96
C TYR A 72 -15.47 -1.13 -10.46
N TYR A 73 -16.55 -1.09 -9.70
CA TYR A 73 -16.49 -0.93 -8.25
C TYR A 73 -16.23 -2.26 -7.53
N GLU A 74 -16.87 -3.34 -7.97
CA GLU A 74 -16.89 -4.59 -7.22
C GLU A 74 -15.58 -5.38 -7.30
N GLY A 75 -14.91 -5.42 -8.43
CA GLY A 75 -13.66 -6.18 -8.55
C GLY A 75 -12.59 -5.73 -7.55
N GLN A 76 -11.94 -6.69 -6.89
CA GLN A 76 -10.89 -6.42 -5.90
C GLN A 76 -9.51 -6.73 -6.45
N VAL A 77 -8.51 -6.07 -5.89
CA VAL A 77 -7.10 -6.29 -6.21
C VAL A 77 -6.34 -6.65 -4.93
N CYS A 78 -5.77 -7.83 -4.92
CA CYS A 78 -4.75 -8.22 -3.97
C CYS A 78 -3.37 -7.95 -4.56
N ASN A 79 -2.44 -7.46 -3.76
CA ASN A 79 -1.05 -7.25 -4.11
C ASN A 79 -0.17 -8.14 -3.22
N ALA A 80 0.21 -9.32 -3.72
CA ALA A 80 1.14 -10.21 -3.04
C ALA A 80 2.57 -9.82 -3.43
N THR A 81 3.25 -9.06 -2.57
CA THR A 81 4.51 -8.38 -2.91
C THR A 81 5.59 -8.56 -1.83
N ILE A 82 6.84 -8.68 -2.27
CA ILE A 82 8.02 -8.65 -1.41
C ILE A 82 8.33 -7.20 -1.06
N LEU A 83 8.33 -6.87 0.23
CA LEU A 83 8.67 -5.52 0.68
C LEU A 83 10.15 -5.39 1.05
N PHE A 84 10.77 -6.47 1.50
CA PHE A 84 12.18 -6.49 1.91
C PHE A 84 12.91 -7.69 1.32
N PRO A 85 14.21 -7.57 1.03
CA PRO A 85 15.01 -8.67 0.46
C PRO A 85 15.06 -9.94 1.32
N THR A 86 14.97 -9.75 2.66
CA THR A 86 14.97 -10.84 3.65
C THR A 86 13.93 -10.53 4.72
N CYS A 87 13.22 -11.53 5.22
CA CYS A 87 12.24 -11.33 6.28
C CYS A 87 12.88 -11.23 7.67
N SER A 88 14.01 -11.91 7.89
CA SER A 88 14.72 -11.92 9.16
C SER A 88 15.41 -10.60 9.52
N LEU A 89 15.59 -9.70 8.55
CA LEU A 89 16.21 -8.38 8.74
C LEU A 89 15.28 -7.22 8.36
N CYS A 90 13.98 -7.41 8.52
CA CYS A 90 12.99 -6.37 8.29
C CYS A 90 12.90 -5.43 9.51
N PRO A 91 13.41 -4.18 9.43
CA PRO A 91 13.44 -3.28 10.58
C PRO A 91 12.04 -2.74 10.90
N SER A 92 11.60 -2.90 12.14
CA SER A 92 10.27 -2.47 12.60
C SER A 92 10.11 -0.95 12.67
N GLN A 93 11.20 -0.22 12.90
CA GLN A 93 11.19 1.21 13.20
C GLN A 93 11.92 2.04 12.13
N GLY A 94 11.95 1.54 10.90
CA GLY A 94 12.62 2.19 9.79
C GLY A 94 14.13 2.02 9.79
N ALA A 95 14.80 2.65 8.82
CA ALA A 95 16.24 2.54 8.61
C ALA A 95 16.83 3.84 8.04
N ASN A 96 18.15 3.93 8.08
CA ASN A 96 18.94 5.06 7.56
C ASN A 96 19.42 4.83 6.12
N ASN A 97 18.77 3.95 5.38
CA ASN A 97 19.07 3.63 3.99
C ASN A 97 17.82 3.07 3.30
N PHE A 98 17.86 2.91 1.98
CA PHE A 98 16.77 2.31 1.21
C PHE A 98 16.84 0.79 1.34
N LEU A 99 15.94 0.20 2.12
CA LEU A 99 15.97 -1.23 2.40
C LEU A 99 14.91 -2.03 1.66
N GLY A 100 13.87 -1.39 1.16
CA GLY A 100 12.75 -2.14 0.66
C GLY A 100 11.82 -1.38 -0.28
N TYR A 101 10.90 -2.10 -0.89
CA TYR A 101 9.85 -1.55 -1.73
C TYR A 101 8.81 -0.81 -0.88
N GLN A 102 8.40 0.34 -1.37
CA GLN A 102 7.39 1.19 -0.74
C GLN A 102 6.20 1.36 -1.69
N PRO A 103 5.14 0.57 -1.57
CA PRO A 103 3.93 0.76 -2.37
C PRO A 103 3.30 2.13 -2.11
N THR A 104 2.78 2.78 -3.15
CA THR A 104 2.15 4.10 -3.04
C THR A 104 0.78 4.19 -3.72
N TYR A 105 0.31 3.12 -4.37
CA TYR A 105 -0.95 3.08 -5.12
C TYR A 105 -2.07 2.35 -4.37
N TRP A 106 -2.26 2.70 -3.09
CA TRP A 106 -3.23 2.07 -2.20
C TRP A 106 -4.69 2.17 -2.69
N GLN A 107 -5.02 3.19 -3.48
CA GLN A 107 -6.36 3.43 -3.99
C GLN A 107 -6.91 2.32 -4.89
N TYR A 108 -6.06 1.50 -5.49
CA TYR A 108 -6.47 0.36 -6.32
C TYR A 108 -6.37 -0.98 -5.60
N MET A 109 -5.72 -1.05 -4.44
CA MET A 109 -5.55 -2.28 -3.67
C MET A 109 -6.67 -2.45 -2.66
N ASP A 110 -7.18 -3.66 -2.50
CA ASP A 110 -8.10 -4.03 -1.42
C ASP A 110 -7.38 -4.74 -0.31
N LYS A 111 -6.34 -5.49 -0.65
CA LYS A 111 -5.45 -6.15 0.29
C LYS A 111 -4.01 -6.18 -0.20
N LEU A 112 -3.10 -6.18 0.76
CA LEU A 112 -1.67 -6.42 0.59
C LEU A 112 -1.33 -7.72 1.29
N VAL A 113 -0.71 -8.67 0.59
CA VAL A 113 -0.05 -9.82 1.19
C VAL A 113 1.44 -9.51 1.27
N TYR A 114 1.99 -9.50 2.48
CA TYR A 114 3.45 -9.45 2.63
C TYR A 114 4.04 -10.78 2.22
N TRP A 115 4.37 -10.93 0.93
CA TRP A 115 5.00 -12.11 0.41
C TRP A 115 6.44 -12.19 0.91
N ALA A 116 6.76 -13.16 1.77
CA ALA A 116 8.06 -13.29 2.39
C ALA A 116 8.27 -14.70 2.94
N GLY A 117 9.48 -14.98 3.38
CA GLY A 117 9.83 -16.25 4.00
C GLY A 117 10.51 -17.24 3.08
N SER A 118 11.21 -18.17 3.71
CA SER A 118 11.89 -19.27 3.06
C SER A 118 12.07 -20.42 4.04
N ALA A 119 12.43 -21.61 3.53
CA ALA A 119 12.75 -22.76 4.36
C ALA A 119 13.88 -22.47 5.38
N SER A 120 14.78 -21.55 5.08
CA SER A 120 15.94 -21.23 5.93
C SER A 120 15.71 -20.06 6.89
N GLU A 121 14.87 -19.09 6.54
CA GLU A 121 14.63 -17.92 7.40
C GLU A 121 13.45 -18.13 8.34
N GLY A 122 12.35 -18.68 7.82
CA GLY A 122 11.09 -18.92 8.51
C GLY A 122 9.95 -18.99 7.50
N ILE A 123 8.86 -19.60 7.91
CA ILE A 123 7.69 -19.85 7.07
C ILE A 123 6.43 -19.12 7.56
N ILE A 124 6.47 -18.50 8.73
CA ILE A 124 5.35 -17.75 9.34
C ILE A 124 5.84 -16.33 9.58
N ILE A 125 5.36 -15.39 8.75
CA ILE A 125 5.91 -14.04 8.69
C ILE A 125 4.77 -13.02 8.81
N PRO A 126 4.68 -12.30 9.95
CA PRO A 126 3.77 -11.17 10.07
C PRO A 126 4.25 -9.99 9.24
N PRO A 127 3.35 -9.13 8.76
CA PRO A 127 3.75 -7.95 7.99
C PRO A 127 4.43 -6.90 8.87
N PRO A 128 5.29 -6.06 8.27
CA PRO A 128 5.95 -4.96 8.98
C PRO A 128 4.94 -3.91 9.46
N SER A 129 5.05 -3.46 10.71
CA SER A 129 4.11 -2.50 11.30
C SER A 129 3.97 -1.20 10.51
N GLY A 130 5.06 -0.67 9.97
CA GLY A 130 5.01 0.54 9.14
C GLY A 130 4.23 0.35 7.83
N SER A 131 4.29 -0.83 7.24
CA SER A 131 3.51 -1.14 6.03
C SER A 131 2.02 -1.34 6.35
N ILE A 132 1.71 -1.91 7.52
CA ILE A 132 0.34 -1.97 8.03
C ILE A 132 -0.21 -0.55 8.22
N ASP A 133 0.55 0.34 8.90
CA ASP A 133 0.15 1.73 9.13
C ASP A 133 -0.14 2.48 7.82
N ALA A 134 0.72 2.33 6.81
CA ALA A 134 0.55 2.98 5.50
C ALA A 134 -0.68 2.45 4.75
N ALA A 135 -0.91 1.15 4.76
CA ALA A 135 -2.06 0.50 4.13
C ALA A 135 -3.38 0.89 4.81
N HIS A 136 -3.40 0.85 6.14
CA HIS A 136 -4.58 1.13 6.96
C HIS A 136 -5.12 2.54 6.79
N GLN A 137 -4.24 3.55 6.65
CA GLN A 137 -4.66 4.93 6.36
C GLN A 137 -5.50 5.04 5.07
N SER A 138 -5.27 4.12 4.15
CA SER A 138 -5.97 4.05 2.85
C SER A 138 -7.08 3.00 2.82
N GLY A 139 -7.37 2.34 3.95
CA GLY A 139 -8.40 1.31 4.07
C GLY A 139 -8.05 0.00 3.33
N VAL A 140 -6.77 -0.33 3.26
CA VAL A 140 -6.25 -1.58 2.67
C VAL A 140 -5.96 -2.57 3.77
N LYS A 141 -6.52 -3.78 3.69
CA LYS A 141 -6.19 -4.89 4.58
C LYS A 141 -4.77 -5.38 4.33
N VAL A 142 -4.11 -5.86 5.38
CA VAL A 142 -2.77 -6.45 5.27
C VAL A 142 -2.78 -7.87 5.81
N LEU A 143 -2.24 -8.81 5.06
CA LEU A 143 -2.12 -10.21 5.45
C LEU A 143 -0.64 -10.59 5.62
N GLY A 144 -0.36 -11.35 6.68
CA GLY A 144 0.91 -12.03 6.84
C GLY A 144 1.01 -13.26 5.94
N GLN A 145 2.20 -13.82 5.85
CA GLN A 145 2.50 -15.00 5.04
C GLN A 145 2.69 -16.24 5.91
N ILE A 146 2.07 -17.35 5.51
CA ILE A 146 2.42 -18.71 5.95
C ILE A 146 2.81 -19.48 4.71
N PHE A 147 4.10 -19.80 4.59
CA PHE A 147 4.68 -20.36 3.38
C PHE A 147 5.22 -21.78 3.61
N PHE A 148 4.53 -22.78 3.08
CA PHE A 148 5.04 -24.13 2.98
C PHE A 148 5.59 -24.36 1.56
N PRO A 149 6.90 -24.15 1.33
CA PRO A 149 7.46 -24.19 -0.01
C PRO A 149 7.40 -25.60 -0.61
N PRO A 150 7.44 -25.74 -1.94
CA PRO A 150 7.65 -27.02 -2.60
C PRO A 150 8.91 -27.72 -2.08
N TYR A 151 8.94 -29.06 -2.09
CA TYR A 151 10.11 -29.84 -1.66
C TYR A 151 11.40 -29.42 -2.36
N ALA A 152 11.33 -29.02 -3.64
CA ALA A 152 12.47 -28.54 -4.41
C ALA A 152 13.11 -27.26 -3.83
N PHE A 153 12.37 -26.51 -3.03
CA PHE A 153 12.80 -25.28 -2.35
C PHE A 153 12.92 -25.44 -0.83
N GLY A 154 13.14 -26.68 -0.37
CA GLY A 154 13.36 -26.99 1.04
C GLY A 154 12.09 -27.22 1.84
N GLY A 155 10.97 -27.49 1.19
CA GLY A 155 9.71 -27.83 1.86
C GLY A 155 9.83 -29.03 2.78
N ASN A 156 9.12 -28.98 3.91
CA ASN A 156 9.15 -30.02 4.94
C ASN A 156 7.71 -30.32 5.40
N SER A 157 7.23 -31.53 5.10
CA SER A 157 5.88 -31.96 5.50
C SER A 157 5.68 -32.01 7.02
N ALA A 158 6.75 -32.11 7.80
CA ALA A 158 6.64 -32.04 9.27
C ALA A 158 6.09 -30.68 9.73
N TRP A 159 6.38 -29.57 9.03
CA TRP A 159 5.81 -28.27 9.35
C TRP A 159 4.31 -28.23 9.11
N VAL A 160 3.81 -28.87 8.03
CA VAL A 160 2.37 -28.98 7.76
C VAL A 160 1.70 -29.80 8.86
N THR A 161 2.29 -30.95 9.23
CA THR A 161 1.79 -31.80 10.31
C THR A 161 1.76 -31.05 11.63
N GLU A 162 2.80 -30.29 11.95
CA GLU A 162 2.89 -29.50 13.18
C GLU A 162 1.81 -28.42 13.23
N MET A 163 1.61 -27.68 12.14
CA MET A 163 0.56 -26.66 12.04
C MET A 163 -0.84 -27.23 12.21
N LEU A 164 -1.07 -28.46 11.79
CA LEU A 164 -2.35 -29.17 11.93
C LEU A 164 -2.44 -29.98 13.24
N THR A 165 -1.58 -29.73 14.22
CA THR A 165 -1.66 -30.36 15.55
C THR A 165 -2.89 -29.85 16.30
N GLN A 166 -3.61 -30.83 16.90
CA GLN A 166 -4.78 -30.57 17.74
C GLN A 166 -4.52 -30.87 19.19
N GLU A 167 -5.09 -30.08 20.08
CA GLU A 167 -5.21 -30.35 21.51
C GLU A 167 -6.68 -30.20 21.92
N GLY A 168 -7.24 -31.21 22.58
CA GLY A 168 -8.67 -31.20 22.93
C GLY A 168 -9.63 -31.09 21.75
N GLY A 169 -9.23 -31.57 20.56
CA GLY A 169 -10.02 -31.49 19.34
C GLY A 169 -10.03 -30.11 18.65
N LYS A 170 -9.13 -29.20 19.03
CA LYS A 170 -8.97 -27.86 18.45
C LYS A 170 -7.55 -27.67 17.93
N TYR A 171 -7.40 -26.97 16.79
CA TYR A 171 -6.11 -26.62 16.21
C TYR A 171 -5.42 -25.54 17.03
N ILE A 172 -4.26 -25.85 17.61
CA ILE A 172 -3.51 -24.94 18.48
C ILE A 172 -3.11 -23.68 17.71
N PHE A 173 -2.62 -23.87 16.50
CA PHE A 173 -2.11 -22.77 15.67
C PHE A 173 -3.22 -21.87 15.11
N ALA A 174 -4.45 -22.36 14.92
CA ALA A 174 -5.56 -21.52 14.49
C ALA A 174 -5.80 -20.39 15.49
N LYS A 175 -5.83 -20.73 16.80
CA LYS A 175 -5.94 -19.74 17.88
C LYS A 175 -4.71 -18.83 17.95
N LYS A 176 -3.52 -19.42 17.89
CA LYS A 176 -2.26 -18.68 18.02
C LYS A 176 -2.05 -17.66 16.90
N LEU A 177 -2.35 -18.02 15.66
CA LEU A 177 -2.26 -17.12 14.52
C LEU A 177 -3.28 -15.97 14.61
N TYR A 178 -4.47 -16.23 15.14
CA TYR A 178 -5.44 -15.17 15.44
C TYR A 178 -4.90 -14.21 16.51
N GLU A 179 -4.35 -14.73 17.62
CA GLU A 179 -3.77 -13.93 18.70
C GLU A 179 -2.63 -13.04 18.20
N ILE A 180 -1.75 -13.56 17.34
CA ILE A 180 -0.66 -12.82 16.72
C ILE A 180 -1.20 -11.69 15.84
N ALA A 181 -2.09 -11.99 14.90
CA ALA A 181 -2.66 -11.01 13.99
C ALA A 181 -3.39 -9.89 14.76
N LYS A 182 -4.20 -10.25 15.75
CA LYS A 182 -4.89 -9.30 16.63
C LYS A 182 -3.93 -8.41 17.40
N TYR A 183 -2.86 -8.97 17.97
CA TYR A 183 -1.89 -8.19 18.76
C TYR A 183 -1.07 -7.25 17.87
N LEU A 184 -0.56 -7.76 16.74
CA LEU A 184 0.28 -6.97 15.82
C LEU A 184 -0.55 -5.99 14.97
N GLY A 185 -1.87 -6.19 14.88
CA GLY A 185 -2.81 -5.25 14.26
C GLY A 185 -2.89 -5.36 12.74
N PHE A 186 -3.01 -6.58 12.21
CA PHE A 186 -3.25 -6.86 10.79
C PHE A 186 -4.38 -7.88 10.59
N GLU A 187 -4.88 -8.06 9.37
CA GLU A 187 -6.19 -8.68 9.12
C GLU A 187 -6.14 -10.17 8.80
N GLY A 188 -5.06 -10.86 9.10
CA GLY A 188 -4.99 -12.31 8.96
C GLY A 188 -3.87 -12.80 8.05
N TRP A 189 -4.08 -13.95 7.37
CA TRP A 189 -2.96 -14.67 6.78
C TRP A 189 -3.25 -15.15 5.35
N PHE A 190 -2.22 -15.06 4.52
CA PHE A 190 -2.14 -15.81 3.28
C PHE A 190 -1.46 -17.16 3.56
N ILE A 191 -2.15 -18.27 3.35
CA ILE A 191 -1.61 -19.62 3.52
C ILE A 191 -1.27 -20.18 2.15
N ASN A 192 0.03 -20.29 1.87
CA ASN A 192 0.55 -20.97 0.70
C ASN A 192 1.04 -22.37 1.08
N GLU A 193 0.26 -23.42 0.71
CA GLU A 193 0.61 -24.80 0.98
C GLU A 193 1.00 -25.53 -0.32
N GLU A 194 2.28 -25.51 -0.64
CA GLU A 194 2.83 -26.18 -1.81
C GLU A 194 3.69 -27.40 -1.47
N THR A 195 3.93 -27.68 -0.18
CA THR A 195 4.72 -28.84 0.24
C THR A 195 3.96 -30.13 -0.01
N THR A 196 2.74 -30.27 0.52
CA THR A 196 1.93 -31.49 0.38
C THR A 196 0.79 -31.32 -0.60
N ARG A 197 0.26 -30.11 -0.71
CA ARG A 197 -0.95 -29.75 -1.47
C ARG A 197 -2.17 -30.57 -1.07
N GLY A 198 -2.12 -31.15 0.11
CA GLY A 198 -3.10 -32.08 0.67
C GLY A 198 -3.82 -31.52 1.89
N HIS A 199 -4.38 -32.45 2.70
CA HIS A 199 -5.00 -32.12 3.99
C HIS A 199 -6.13 -31.08 3.90
N ILE A 200 -6.88 -31.06 2.78
CA ILE A 200 -7.88 -30.01 2.50
C ILE A 200 -8.96 -29.96 3.60
N ALA A 201 -9.44 -31.10 4.09
CA ALA A 201 -10.46 -31.14 5.12
C ALA A 201 -9.94 -30.57 6.45
N GLU A 202 -8.70 -30.92 6.81
CA GLU A 202 -8.04 -30.40 8.01
C GLU A 202 -7.79 -28.91 7.91
N TRP A 203 -7.29 -28.42 6.77
CA TRP A 203 -7.12 -27.00 6.52
C TRP A 203 -8.46 -26.25 6.53
N ALA A 204 -9.52 -26.80 5.95
CA ALA A 204 -10.84 -26.18 5.99
C ALA A 204 -11.33 -26.02 7.44
N GLN A 205 -11.16 -27.06 8.28
CA GLN A 205 -11.51 -26.98 9.69
C GLN A 205 -10.61 -26.00 10.46
N PHE A 206 -9.32 -25.98 10.19
CA PHE A 206 -8.36 -25.01 10.74
C PHE A 206 -8.79 -23.57 10.45
N ILE A 207 -9.09 -23.27 9.17
CA ILE A 207 -9.53 -21.95 8.71
C ILE A 207 -10.85 -21.55 9.38
N LYS A 208 -11.77 -22.49 9.49
CA LYS A 208 -13.04 -22.28 10.19
C LYS A 208 -12.80 -21.89 11.65
N GLU A 209 -11.93 -22.61 12.37
CA GLU A 209 -11.61 -22.30 13.77
C GLU A 209 -10.92 -20.96 13.94
N PHE A 210 -10.01 -20.57 13.04
CA PHE A 210 -9.41 -19.25 13.03
C PHE A 210 -10.48 -18.15 12.95
N ASN A 211 -11.44 -18.29 12.04
CA ASN A 211 -12.53 -17.33 11.89
C ASN A 211 -13.49 -17.34 13.08
N GLU A 212 -13.75 -18.49 13.71
CA GLU A 212 -14.56 -18.60 14.93
C GLU A 212 -13.96 -17.80 16.09
N TYR A 213 -12.62 -17.81 16.25
CA TYR A 213 -11.95 -16.97 17.26
C TYR A 213 -12.12 -15.47 16.94
N ALA A 214 -12.01 -15.07 15.68
CA ALA A 214 -12.21 -13.70 15.27
C ALA A 214 -13.66 -13.23 15.51
N GLU A 215 -14.64 -14.03 15.14
CA GLU A 215 -16.07 -13.75 15.32
C GLU A 215 -16.44 -13.64 16.81
N ALA A 216 -15.89 -14.53 17.65
CA ALA A 216 -16.13 -14.49 19.10
C ALA A 216 -15.63 -13.18 19.75
N ASP A 217 -14.63 -12.54 19.18
CA ASP A 217 -14.12 -11.23 19.59
C ASP A 217 -14.79 -10.05 18.87
N GLY A 218 -15.75 -10.30 17.97
CA GLY A 218 -16.38 -9.28 17.14
C GLY A 218 -15.46 -8.67 16.08
N ASN A 219 -14.36 -9.36 15.76
CA ASN A 219 -13.41 -8.91 14.75
C ASN A 219 -13.77 -9.44 13.35
N HIS A 220 -14.63 -8.73 12.65
CA HIS A 220 -15.13 -9.10 11.32
C HIS A 220 -14.18 -8.76 10.17
N ASN A 221 -13.02 -8.20 10.45
CA ASN A 221 -12.03 -7.86 9.42
C ASN A 221 -11.04 -8.98 9.15
N MET A 222 -10.93 -9.97 10.05
CA MET A 222 -10.01 -11.09 9.89
C MET A 222 -10.33 -11.94 8.66
N GLU A 223 -9.27 -12.39 7.99
CA GLU A 223 -9.35 -13.06 6.70
C GLU A 223 -8.29 -14.16 6.59
N ILE A 224 -8.62 -15.22 5.89
CA ILE A 224 -7.64 -16.19 5.37
C ILE A 224 -7.75 -16.20 3.85
N GLN A 225 -6.62 -16.01 3.18
CA GLN A 225 -6.49 -16.28 1.75
C GLN A 225 -5.68 -17.58 1.56
N TRP A 226 -6.23 -18.50 0.80
CA TRP A 226 -5.65 -19.83 0.55
C TRP A 226 -5.00 -19.92 -0.82
N TYR A 227 -3.88 -20.65 -0.90
CA TYR A 227 -3.24 -21.04 -2.15
C TYR A 227 -2.58 -22.42 -2.01
N ASN A 228 -2.68 -23.26 -3.02
CA ASN A 228 -2.03 -24.56 -3.10
C ASN A 228 -1.66 -24.96 -4.55
N ALA A 229 -1.28 -24.00 -5.37
CA ALA A 229 -0.96 -24.16 -6.79
C ALA A 229 -2.11 -24.80 -7.59
N SER A 230 -3.37 -24.51 -7.21
CA SER A 230 -4.55 -24.94 -7.97
C SER A 230 -5.07 -23.84 -8.89
N GLY A 231 -5.33 -24.18 -10.13
CA GLY A 231 -6.03 -23.31 -11.09
C GLY A 231 -7.56 -23.29 -10.91
N TYR A 232 -8.10 -24.01 -9.92
CA TYR A 232 -9.53 -24.12 -9.67
C TYR A 232 -9.88 -23.78 -8.24
N PRO A 233 -11.04 -23.13 -7.99
CA PRO A 233 -11.49 -22.83 -6.65
C PRO A 233 -11.83 -24.12 -5.88
N ASN A 234 -11.49 -24.14 -4.60
CA ASN A 234 -11.79 -25.25 -3.68
C ASN A 234 -12.98 -24.88 -2.80
N ALA A 235 -14.11 -25.54 -3.05
CA ALA A 235 -15.35 -25.28 -2.33
C ALA A 235 -15.24 -25.60 -0.82
N GLU A 236 -14.48 -26.63 -0.41
CA GLU A 236 -14.31 -26.97 1.00
C GLU A 236 -13.64 -25.85 1.78
N ILE A 237 -12.65 -25.19 1.17
CA ILE A 237 -11.97 -24.03 1.74
C ILE A 237 -12.90 -22.81 1.71
N LEU A 238 -13.45 -22.48 0.54
CA LEU A 238 -14.17 -21.23 0.33
C LEU A 238 -15.47 -21.10 1.13
N LYS A 239 -16.14 -22.23 1.45
CA LYS A 239 -17.37 -22.23 2.23
C LYS A 239 -17.17 -21.99 3.73
N THR A 240 -15.92 -22.02 4.23
CA THR A 240 -15.62 -21.99 5.68
C THR A 240 -16.04 -20.70 6.36
N ASN A 241 -15.85 -19.56 5.68
CA ASN A 241 -16.26 -18.24 6.18
C ASN A 241 -16.44 -17.27 5.02
N ILE A 242 -17.23 -16.20 5.22
CA ILE A 242 -17.43 -15.14 4.23
C ILE A 242 -16.11 -14.42 3.87
N ASN A 243 -15.21 -14.31 4.83
CA ASN A 243 -13.90 -13.68 4.67
C ASN A 243 -12.79 -14.66 4.22
N THR A 244 -13.12 -15.91 3.86
CA THR A 244 -12.15 -16.85 3.29
C THR A 244 -12.12 -16.69 1.78
N SER A 245 -10.93 -16.45 1.21
CA SER A 245 -10.71 -16.31 -0.22
C SER A 245 -9.63 -17.27 -0.73
N GLN A 246 -9.53 -17.44 -2.03
CA GLN A 246 -8.50 -18.27 -2.65
C GLN A 246 -7.85 -17.54 -3.81
N PHE A 247 -6.51 -17.58 -3.84
CA PHE A 247 -5.69 -17.25 -4.97
C PHE A 247 -5.59 -18.47 -5.89
N LEU A 248 -6.01 -18.34 -7.14
CA LEU A 248 -5.89 -19.38 -8.16
C LEU A 248 -4.58 -19.25 -8.94
N GLU A 249 -3.99 -20.37 -9.31
CA GLU A 249 -2.79 -20.44 -10.14
C GLU A 249 -2.87 -19.53 -11.37
N TYR A 250 -1.74 -19.08 -11.87
CA TYR A 250 -1.62 -18.05 -12.89
C TYR A 250 -2.42 -18.32 -14.17
N GLY A 251 -3.06 -17.27 -14.67
CA GLY A 251 -3.92 -17.35 -15.85
C GLY A 251 -5.31 -17.89 -15.60
N SER A 252 -5.63 -18.33 -14.38
CA SER A 252 -6.91 -18.94 -14.00
C SER A 252 -7.94 -17.89 -13.61
N VAL A 253 -8.28 -16.98 -14.53
CA VAL A 253 -9.42 -16.10 -14.37
C VAL A 253 -10.61 -16.72 -15.09
N GLY A 254 -11.64 -17.10 -14.33
CA GLY A 254 -12.88 -17.67 -14.82
C GLY A 254 -14.11 -17.03 -14.20
N ASP A 255 -15.25 -17.29 -14.83
CA ASP A 255 -16.54 -16.95 -14.24
C ASP A 255 -17.03 -18.09 -13.35
N TYR A 256 -16.89 -17.93 -12.07
CA TYR A 256 -17.30 -18.90 -11.05
C TYR A 256 -18.63 -18.56 -10.37
N ARG A 257 -19.40 -17.60 -10.91
CA ARG A 257 -20.67 -17.15 -10.30
C ARG A 257 -21.73 -18.26 -10.22
N SER A 258 -21.68 -19.23 -11.11
CA SER A 258 -22.56 -20.41 -11.04
C SER A 258 -22.23 -21.34 -9.86
N GLN A 259 -21.01 -21.28 -9.32
CA GLN A 259 -20.55 -22.09 -8.19
C GLN A 259 -20.73 -21.37 -6.85
N ALA A 260 -21.29 -20.18 -6.82
CA ALA A 260 -21.48 -19.40 -5.59
C ALA A 260 -22.17 -20.16 -4.43
N PRO A 261 -23.19 -21.01 -4.69
CA PRO A 261 -23.79 -21.83 -3.63
C PRO A 261 -22.78 -22.76 -2.96
N ASP A 262 -21.83 -23.33 -3.71
CA ASP A 262 -20.79 -24.23 -3.20
C ASP A 262 -19.79 -23.47 -2.32
N PHE A 263 -19.64 -22.15 -2.54
CA PHE A 263 -18.77 -21.24 -1.76
C PHE A 263 -19.50 -20.59 -0.57
N ASN A 264 -20.76 -20.95 -0.34
CA ASN A 264 -21.61 -20.34 0.67
C ASN A 264 -21.71 -18.81 0.54
N CYS A 265 -21.92 -18.34 -0.69
CA CYS A 265 -22.10 -16.90 -0.99
C CYS A 265 -23.12 -16.69 -2.13
N ASN A 266 -23.48 -15.43 -2.38
CA ASN A 266 -24.27 -15.06 -3.54
C ASN A 266 -23.38 -14.99 -4.79
N ALA A 267 -23.95 -15.16 -5.98
CA ALA A 267 -23.24 -15.04 -7.24
C ALA A 267 -22.49 -13.69 -7.38
N ARG A 268 -23.09 -12.61 -6.88
CA ARG A 268 -22.48 -11.28 -6.86
C ARG A 268 -21.25 -11.18 -5.93
N ASP A 269 -21.14 -12.01 -4.90
CA ASP A 269 -20.08 -11.98 -3.91
C ASP A 269 -18.88 -12.88 -4.23
N VAL A 270 -18.91 -13.60 -5.35
CA VAL A 270 -17.82 -14.50 -5.78
C VAL A 270 -16.49 -13.73 -5.93
N TYR A 271 -16.53 -12.45 -6.32
CA TYR A 271 -15.33 -11.62 -6.40
C TYR A 271 -14.59 -11.46 -5.07
N LYS A 272 -15.27 -11.62 -3.93
CA LYS A 272 -14.65 -11.62 -2.60
C LYS A 272 -13.95 -12.93 -2.28
N LYS A 273 -14.30 -14.00 -3.01
CA LYS A 273 -13.86 -15.37 -2.77
C LYS A 273 -12.73 -15.83 -3.68
N VAL A 274 -12.77 -15.43 -4.94
CA VAL A 274 -11.91 -16.00 -5.98
C VAL A 274 -11.08 -14.92 -6.63
N TYR A 275 -9.76 -15.08 -6.53
CA TYR A 275 -8.76 -14.18 -7.09
C TYR A 275 -7.93 -14.92 -8.15
N GLY A 276 -8.00 -14.48 -9.39
CA GLY A 276 -7.15 -15.02 -10.45
C GLY A 276 -5.73 -14.48 -10.35
N GLY A 277 -4.76 -15.38 -10.29
CA GLY A 277 -3.35 -15.01 -10.17
C GLY A 277 -2.78 -14.40 -11.43
N ILE A 278 -2.07 -13.30 -11.30
CA ILE A 278 -1.29 -12.65 -12.35
C ILE A 278 0.16 -12.67 -11.95
N GLN A 279 0.95 -13.50 -12.65
CA GLN A 279 2.39 -13.55 -12.43
C GLN A 279 3.10 -12.43 -13.18
N THR A 280 3.87 -11.64 -12.46
CA THR A 280 4.56 -10.49 -13.02
C THR A 280 6.04 -10.74 -13.31
N VAL A 281 6.63 -11.75 -12.68
CA VAL A 281 8.08 -12.05 -12.72
C VAL A 281 8.61 -12.29 -14.14
N TYR A 282 7.82 -12.96 -14.99
CA TYR A 282 8.25 -13.32 -16.35
C TYR A 282 7.74 -12.39 -17.45
N ALA A 283 6.92 -11.43 -17.11
CA ALA A 283 6.15 -10.71 -18.10
C ALA A 283 6.75 -9.37 -18.59
N GLY A 284 7.88 -8.94 -18.06
CA GLY A 284 8.46 -7.62 -18.36
C GLY A 284 7.62 -6.47 -17.77
N LEU A 285 8.16 -5.24 -17.76
CA LEU A 285 7.40 -4.05 -17.37
C LEU A 285 6.10 -3.98 -18.19
N CYS A 286 4.97 -4.05 -17.51
CA CYS A 286 3.64 -3.98 -18.12
C CYS A 286 3.26 -5.15 -19.06
N GLY A 287 4.00 -6.25 -19.04
CA GLY A 287 3.66 -7.45 -19.78
C GLY A 287 3.07 -8.51 -18.86
N PHE A 288 2.07 -8.18 -18.06
CA PHE A 288 1.37 -9.19 -17.29
C PHE A 288 0.73 -10.18 -18.29
N GLY A 289 1.09 -11.46 -18.18
CA GLY A 289 0.67 -12.50 -19.12
C GLY A 289 -0.83 -12.77 -19.15
N MET A 290 -1.63 -11.95 -18.45
CA MET A 290 -3.08 -12.04 -18.40
C MET A 290 -3.72 -10.74 -18.89
N ASP A 291 -4.75 -10.91 -19.69
CA ASP A 291 -5.63 -9.81 -20.05
C ASP A 291 -6.59 -9.50 -18.87
N LEU A 292 -6.37 -8.37 -18.18
CA LEU A 292 -7.26 -7.90 -17.12
C LEU A 292 -8.74 -7.83 -17.56
N ARG A 293 -9.00 -7.64 -18.84
CA ARG A 293 -10.36 -7.59 -19.39
C ARG A 293 -11.11 -8.92 -19.29
N LYS A 294 -10.41 -10.03 -18.99
CA LYS A 294 -11.05 -11.31 -18.67
C LYS A 294 -11.62 -11.32 -17.25
N ALA A 295 -10.93 -10.69 -16.29
CA ALA A 295 -11.44 -10.52 -14.92
C ALA A 295 -12.49 -9.41 -14.84
N PHE A 296 -12.30 -8.37 -15.63
CA PHE A 296 -13.13 -7.17 -15.67
C PHE A 296 -13.65 -6.91 -17.09
N PRO A 297 -14.55 -7.77 -17.63
CA PRO A 297 -15.14 -7.58 -18.95
C PRO A 297 -16.08 -6.38 -18.98
N LYS A 298 -16.37 -5.83 -20.17
CA LYS A 298 -17.21 -4.62 -20.33
C LYS A 298 -18.60 -4.72 -19.69
N ASP A 299 -19.12 -5.94 -19.54
CA ASP A 299 -20.45 -6.21 -19.01
C ASP A 299 -20.47 -6.43 -17.48
N GLY A 300 -19.37 -6.19 -16.82
CA GLY A 300 -19.20 -6.38 -15.37
C GLY A 300 -18.02 -7.31 -15.04
N HIS A 301 -17.61 -7.33 -13.79
CA HIS A 301 -16.54 -8.21 -13.32
C HIS A 301 -17.04 -9.66 -13.16
N VAL A 302 -16.14 -10.62 -13.29
CA VAL A 302 -16.41 -12.05 -13.05
C VAL A 302 -15.61 -12.62 -11.88
N GLY A 303 -14.59 -11.90 -11.40
CA GLY A 303 -13.74 -12.26 -10.29
C GLY A 303 -12.87 -11.09 -9.86
N SER A 304 -11.92 -11.37 -9.00
CA SER A 304 -10.87 -10.45 -8.55
C SER A 304 -9.51 -10.91 -9.04
N VAL A 305 -8.49 -10.11 -8.85
CA VAL A 305 -7.14 -10.43 -9.28
C VAL A 305 -6.15 -10.37 -8.11
N ASP A 306 -5.15 -11.23 -8.17
CA ASP A 306 -4.00 -11.22 -7.28
C ASP A 306 -2.73 -10.99 -8.09
N LEU A 307 -2.08 -9.86 -7.84
CA LEU A 307 -0.80 -9.53 -8.47
C LEU A 307 0.31 -10.19 -7.67
N PHE A 308 0.99 -11.16 -8.28
CA PHE A 308 2.10 -11.84 -7.63
C PHE A 308 3.44 -11.21 -8.01
N CYS A 309 4.15 -10.70 -6.99
CA CYS A 309 5.47 -10.09 -7.08
C CYS A 309 5.60 -8.95 -8.12
N PRO A 310 4.69 -7.96 -8.13
CA PRO A 310 4.83 -6.84 -9.07
C PRO A 310 6.08 -6.00 -8.80
N GLU A 311 6.62 -6.01 -7.58
CA GLU A 311 7.86 -5.31 -7.21
C GLU A 311 9.07 -5.76 -8.00
N GLU A 312 9.11 -6.98 -8.50
CA GLU A 312 10.21 -7.49 -9.34
C GLU A 312 10.44 -6.57 -10.54
N ARG A 313 9.38 -6.03 -11.13
CA ARG A 313 9.44 -5.13 -12.27
C ARG A 313 9.38 -3.65 -11.90
N ILE A 314 8.62 -3.33 -10.86
CA ILE A 314 8.46 -1.96 -10.41
C ILE A 314 9.75 -1.45 -9.76
N TRP A 315 10.37 -2.26 -8.92
CA TRP A 315 11.39 -1.84 -7.98
C TRP A 315 12.70 -2.63 -8.08
N LYS A 316 12.68 -3.96 -7.97
CA LYS A 316 13.87 -4.80 -7.80
C LYS A 316 14.87 -4.67 -8.95
N ASP A 317 14.40 -4.66 -10.19
CA ASP A 317 15.27 -4.47 -11.35
C ASP A 317 15.98 -3.11 -11.38
N ASN A 318 15.42 -2.11 -10.70
CA ASN A 318 16.00 -0.76 -10.63
C ASN A 318 17.01 -0.58 -9.50
N VAL A 319 16.88 -1.34 -8.42
CA VAL A 319 17.61 -1.11 -7.17
C VAL A 319 18.41 -2.31 -6.69
N LYS A 320 18.36 -3.46 -7.38
CA LYS A 320 19.02 -4.70 -6.97
C LYS A 320 20.51 -4.55 -6.65
N ASP A 321 21.19 -3.66 -7.37
CA ASP A 321 22.61 -3.42 -7.20
C ASP A 321 22.94 -2.51 -6.00
N TYR A 322 21.90 -1.92 -5.38
CA TYR A 322 22.03 -0.96 -4.28
C TYR A 322 21.48 -1.48 -2.95
N LEU A 323 20.71 -2.58 -2.97
CA LEU A 323 20.04 -3.09 -1.78
C LEU A 323 21.04 -3.62 -0.75
N GLY A 324 20.94 -3.08 0.47
CA GLY A 324 21.75 -3.55 1.59
C GLY A 324 23.24 -3.22 1.50
N THR A 325 23.67 -2.41 0.53
CA THR A 325 25.04 -1.96 0.37
C THR A 325 25.21 -0.51 0.85
N PRO A 326 26.41 -0.11 1.30
CA PRO A 326 26.71 1.30 1.55
C PRO A 326 26.50 2.20 0.33
N ASP A 327 26.60 1.62 -0.87
CA ASP A 327 26.42 2.30 -2.16
C ASP A 327 24.93 2.53 -2.51
N ALA A 328 24.00 1.99 -1.72
CA ALA A 328 22.55 2.30 -1.83
C ALA A 328 22.21 3.74 -1.39
N GLN A 329 23.19 4.62 -1.39
CA GLN A 329 23.06 6.01 -0.95
C GLN A 329 23.50 6.97 -2.07
N GLY A 330 22.95 8.18 -2.04
CA GLY A 330 23.33 9.23 -2.96
C GLY A 330 22.50 9.30 -4.24
N ASP A 331 22.91 10.14 -5.18
CA ASP A 331 22.12 10.54 -6.36
C ASP A 331 21.77 9.38 -7.31
N VAL A 332 22.63 8.36 -7.39
CA VAL A 332 22.38 7.17 -8.24
C VAL A 332 21.24 6.35 -7.66
N ALA A 333 21.23 6.10 -6.34
CA ALA A 333 20.16 5.41 -5.66
C ALA A 333 18.83 6.16 -5.80
N TYR A 334 18.85 7.49 -5.66
CA TYR A 334 17.65 8.32 -5.85
C TYR A 334 17.10 8.28 -7.27
N SER A 335 17.94 8.25 -8.27
CA SER A 335 17.48 8.08 -9.66
C SER A 335 16.81 6.72 -9.89
N ALA A 336 17.31 5.67 -9.27
CA ALA A 336 16.71 4.33 -9.30
C ALA A 336 15.34 4.31 -8.60
N ILE A 337 15.24 4.93 -7.43
CA ILE A 337 13.98 5.04 -6.69
C ILE A 337 12.97 5.89 -7.47
N ARG A 338 13.38 6.97 -8.11
CA ARG A 338 12.51 7.77 -8.98
C ARG A 338 11.93 6.93 -10.10
N ARG A 339 12.75 6.09 -10.77
CA ARG A 339 12.25 5.15 -11.79
C ARG A 339 11.23 4.16 -11.22
N THR A 340 11.39 3.76 -9.95
CA THR A 340 10.41 2.90 -9.27
C THR A 340 9.03 3.57 -9.22
N PHE A 341 8.93 4.84 -8.85
CA PHE A 341 7.66 5.56 -8.85
C PHE A 341 7.10 5.76 -10.25
N ASP A 342 7.96 6.02 -11.25
CA ASP A 342 7.53 6.06 -12.66
C ASP A 342 6.97 4.72 -13.13
N ASN A 343 7.57 3.60 -12.70
CA ASN A 343 7.09 2.26 -13.00
C ASN A 343 5.79 1.92 -12.27
N GLU A 344 5.60 2.41 -11.04
CA GLU A 344 4.32 2.32 -10.35
C GLU A 344 3.22 3.05 -11.13
N ASP A 345 3.47 4.29 -11.55
CA ASP A 345 2.53 5.07 -12.36
C ASP A 345 2.11 4.29 -13.62
N ILE A 346 3.06 3.66 -14.30
CA ILE A 346 2.77 2.87 -15.51
C ILE A 346 2.01 1.59 -15.16
N THR A 347 2.37 0.90 -14.09
CA THR A 347 1.77 -0.37 -13.69
C THR A 347 0.33 -0.18 -13.21
N TRP A 348 0.10 0.79 -12.36
CA TRP A 348 -1.20 1.02 -11.75
C TRP A 348 -2.13 1.87 -12.62
N VAL A 349 -1.60 2.81 -13.39
CA VAL A 349 -2.42 3.71 -14.21
C VAL A 349 -2.37 3.35 -15.68
N ASN A 350 -1.27 3.35 -16.30
CA ASN A 350 -0.85 2.99 -17.66
C ASN A 350 0.28 3.94 -18.14
N ARG A 351 0.70 3.83 -19.40
CA ARG A 351 1.77 4.68 -19.94
C ARG A 351 1.45 6.17 -20.01
N SER A 352 0.17 6.53 -20.11
CA SER A 352 -0.24 7.95 -20.09
C SER A 352 -0.09 8.56 -18.71
N LYS A 353 0.01 7.74 -17.65
CA LYS A 353 -0.02 8.15 -16.24
C LYS A 353 -1.27 8.96 -15.88
N ASN A 354 -2.31 8.89 -16.70
CA ASN A 354 -3.57 9.59 -16.51
C ASN A 354 -4.73 8.59 -16.50
N PRO A 355 -5.42 8.39 -15.37
CA PRO A 355 -6.47 7.38 -15.23
C PRO A 355 -7.72 7.65 -16.08
N SER A 356 -7.88 8.88 -16.61
CA SER A 356 -8.99 9.22 -17.52
C SER A 356 -8.74 8.81 -18.97
N ILE A 357 -7.51 8.45 -19.32
CA ILE A 357 -7.13 8.06 -20.68
C ILE A 357 -7.11 6.53 -20.77
N GLU A 358 -7.91 5.98 -21.69
CA GLU A 358 -7.88 4.56 -21.99
C GLU A 358 -6.50 4.18 -22.56
N ALA A 359 -6.01 3.00 -22.18
CA ALA A 359 -4.77 2.48 -22.75
C ALA A 359 -4.91 2.24 -24.24
N ASP A 360 -3.80 2.43 -24.97
CA ASP A 360 -3.69 2.05 -26.37
C ASP A 360 -4.01 0.56 -26.53
N THR A 361 -4.72 0.20 -27.62
CA THR A 361 -5.12 -1.17 -27.94
C THR A 361 -4.04 -1.95 -28.67
N GLU A 362 -2.87 -1.36 -28.92
CA GLU A 362 -1.73 -2.07 -29.54
C GLU A 362 -1.25 -3.25 -28.67
N SER A 363 -0.68 -4.26 -29.32
CA SER A 363 -0.23 -5.49 -28.67
C SER A 363 0.94 -5.28 -27.67
N GLY A 364 1.11 -6.24 -26.76
CA GLY A 364 2.18 -6.24 -25.76
C GLY A 364 1.88 -5.32 -24.58
N TYR A 365 2.92 -4.80 -23.94
CA TYR A 365 2.79 -3.96 -22.74
C TYR A 365 2.13 -2.59 -23.03
N LYS A 366 2.05 -2.16 -24.27
CA LYS A 366 1.28 -0.99 -24.69
C LYS A 366 -0.22 -1.20 -24.51
N ALA A 367 -0.68 -2.45 -24.59
CA ALA A 367 -2.08 -2.83 -24.36
C ALA A 367 -2.43 -2.96 -22.86
N TRP A 368 -1.48 -2.79 -21.96
CA TRP A 368 -1.73 -2.84 -20.52
C TRP A 368 -2.60 -1.65 -20.09
N PRO A 369 -3.84 -1.89 -19.63
CA PRO A 369 -4.78 -0.81 -19.31
C PRO A 369 -4.44 -0.08 -18.00
N GLY A 370 -3.51 -0.62 -17.19
CA GLY A 370 -3.37 -0.29 -15.78
C GLY A 370 -4.56 -0.79 -14.96
N MET A 371 -4.43 -0.84 -13.65
CA MET A 371 -5.58 -1.12 -12.79
C MET A 371 -6.64 -0.03 -12.92
N SER A 372 -6.24 1.22 -13.13
CA SER A 372 -7.14 2.35 -13.38
C SER A 372 -8.05 2.15 -14.60
N GLY A 373 -7.64 1.32 -15.55
CA GLY A 373 -8.46 0.97 -16.72
C GLY A 373 -9.63 0.06 -16.40
N CYS A 374 -9.62 -0.59 -15.23
CA CYS A 374 -10.62 -1.60 -14.87
C CYS A 374 -11.21 -1.37 -13.47
N VAL A 375 -10.43 -0.87 -12.52
CA VAL A 375 -10.82 -0.76 -11.11
C VAL A 375 -10.99 0.69 -10.71
N LEU A 376 -12.11 0.98 -10.03
CA LEU A 376 -12.42 2.31 -9.51
C LEU A 376 -11.47 2.66 -8.36
N GLU A 377 -10.95 3.87 -8.35
CA GLU A 377 -10.19 4.41 -7.24
C GLU A 377 -11.03 4.46 -5.96
N ARG A 378 -10.46 3.95 -4.88
CA ARG A 378 -11.09 3.91 -3.56
C ARG A 378 -10.42 4.91 -2.62
N SER A 379 -11.20 5.47 -1.70
CA SER A 379 -10.71 6.42 -0.72
C SER A 379 -11.36 6.20 0.65
N ALA A 380 -10.61 6.50 1.69
CA ALA A 380 -11.05 6.49 3.08
C ALA A 380 -11.11 7.92 3.69
N ILE A 381 -11.02 8.95 2.85
CA ILE A 381 -11.00 10.35 3.32
C ILE A 381 -12.43 10.82 3.55
N THR A 382 -12.93 10.67 4.79
CA THR A 382 -14.33 10.91 5.14
C THR A 382 -14.54 11.96 6.23
N SER A 383 -13.47 12.45 6.85
CA SER A 383 -13.55 13.39 7.97
C SER A 383 -12.38 14.34 8.04
N LEU A 384 -12.56 15.43 8.78
CA LEU A 384 -11.48 16.34 9.16
C LEU A 384 -10.99 16.01 10.58
N PRO A 385 -9.71 16.31 10.90
CA PRO A 385 -8.71 16.88 9.97
C PRO A 385 -8.16 15.85 8.97
N PHE A 386 -7.98 16.24 7.73
CA PHE A 386 -7.22 15.51 6.73
C PHE A 386 -5.96 16.30 6.40
N THR A 387 -4.79 15.66 6.45
CA THR A 387 -3.50 16.29 6.18
C THR A 387 -2.63 15.39 5.33
N THR A 388 -1.98 15.96 4.34
CA THR A 388 -0.96 15.27 3.54
C THR A 388 0.23 16.18 3.33
N SER A 389 1.43 15.60 3.28
CA SER A 389 2.66 16.25 2.81
C SER A 389 3.20 15.55 1.56
N PHE A 390 2.41 14.65 0.96
CA PHE A 390 2.82 13.79 -0.15
C PHE A 390 4.04 12.91 0.16
N CYS A 391 4.33 12.70 1.44
CA CYS A 391 5.45 11.90 1.89
C CYS A 391 5.28 10.44 1.43
N VAL A 392 6.27 9.93 0.70
CA VAL A 392 6.24 8.54 0.20
C VAL A 392 6.87 7.52 1.15
N GLY A 393 7.31 7.95 2.34
CA GLY A 393 7.90 7.06 3.35
C GLY A 393 9.39 6.76 3.15
N VAL A 394 10.02 7.38 2.16
CA VAL A 394 11.48 7.33 1.94
C VAL A 394 11.99 8.72 1.58
N GLY A 395 13.24 9.02 1.84
CA GLY A 395 13.80 10.32 1.45
C GLY A 395 15.26 10.53 1.80
N LYS A 396 15.85 11.56 1.17
CA LYS A 396 17.20 12.08 1.46
C LYS A 396 17.23 12.86 2.75
N HIS A 397 16.15 13.57 3.03
CA HIS A 397 16.02 14.49 4.15
C HIS A 397 14.66 14.33 4.78
N ARG A 398 14.57 14.76 6.03
CA ARG A 398 13.30 15.04 6.68
C ARG A 398 13.13 16.55 6.77
N PHE A 399 12.03 17.05 6.24
CA PHE A 399 11.70 18.47 6.27
C PHE A 399 10.68 18.79 7.34
N VAL A 400 10.86 19.94 7.99
CA VAL A 400 9.88 20.55 8.88
C VAL A 400 9.84 22.05 8.58
N LYS A 401 8.69 22.52 8.09
CA LYS A 401 8.48 23.92 7.67
C LYS A 401 9.52 24.42 6.66
N GLY A 402 9.86 23.58 5.69
CA GLY A 402 10.82 23.89 4.63
C GLY A 402 12.30 23.71 5.03
N GLU A 403 12.60 23.43 6.28
CA GLU A 403 13.97 23.22 6.78
C GLU A 403 14.35 21.75 6.82
N LYS A 404 15.54 21.43 6.35
CA LYS A 404 16.13 20.08 6.46
C LYS A 404 16.51 19.78 7.90
N ARG A 405 15.96 18.71 8.48
CA ARG A 405 16.20 18.29 9.89
C ARG A 405 17.20 17.16 10.02
N ASN A 406 17.49 16.46 8.94
CA ASN A 406 18.56 15.47 8.86
C ASN A 406 19.26 15.53 7.50
N THR A 407 20.42 14.91 7.42
CA THR A 407 21.23 14.81 6.19
C THR A 407 21.45 13.36 5.75
N GLN A 408 20.81 12.40 6.42
CA GLN A 408 20.90 10.98 6.11
C GLN A 408 19.67 10.51 5.37
N ASP A 409 19.87 9.58 4.47
CA ASP A 409 18.81 8.81 3.86
C ASP A 409 17.99 8.10 4.93
N TRP A 410 16.70 7.92 4.67
CA TRP A 410 15.83 7.20 5.59
C TRP A 410 14.70 6.48 4.86
N TYR A 411 14.23 5.42 5.50
CA TYR A 411 13.10 4.60 5.09
C TYR A 411 12.21 4.34 6.32
N HIS A 412 10.93 4.62 6.21
CA HIS A 412 9.93 4.26 7.20
C HIS A 412 8.52 4.29 6.59
N SER A 413 7.96 3.14 6.25
CA SER A 413 6.64 3.03 5.61
C SER A 413 5.52 3.75 6.37
N GLY A 414 5.52 3.65 7.70
CA GLY A 414 4.51 4.31 8.55
C GLY A 414 4.56 5.85 8.56
N MET A 415 5.58 6.46 7.93
CA MET A 415 5.64 7.91 7.71
C MET A 415 5.00 8.35 6.39
N GLN A 416 4.47 7.41 5.62
CA GLN A 416 3.80 7.71 4.36
C GLN A 416 2.53 8.53 4.59
N SER A 417 2.32 9.53 3.75
CA SER A 417 1.05 10.25 3.67
C SER A 417 0.10 9.58 2.69
N VAL A 418 -1.19 9.83 2.83
CA VAL A 418 -2.15 9.47 1.78
C VAL A 418 -1.79 10.22 0.51
N MET A 419 -1.46 9.48 -0.54
CA MET A 419 -1.10 10.04 -1.84
C MET A 419 -2.35 10.44 -2.63
N PRO A 420 -2.24 11.31 -3.66
CA PRO A 420 -3.39 11.67 -4.48
C PRO A 420 -4.12 10.46 -5.03
N THR A 421 -5.44 10.46 -4.91
CA THR A 421 -6.30 9.37 -5.39
C THR A 421 -6.23 9.24 -6.90
N TRP A 422 -6.22 10.37 -7.63
CA TRP A 422 -6.16 10.42 -9.08
C TRP A 422 -4.80 10.90 -9.58
N ARG A 423 -3.84 10.08 -9.48
CA ARG A 423 -2.43 10.31 -9.85
C ARG A 423 -2.17 9.79 -11.27
N TRP A 424 -2.15 10.59 -12.38
CA TRP A 424 -2.28 12.04 -12.39
C TRP A 424 -3.41 12.44 -13.36
N TRP A 425 -4.55 12.75 -12.86
CA TRP A 425 -5.67 13.16 -13.70
C TRP A 425 -5.66 14.68 -13.91
N ILE A 426 -5.16 15.11 -15.06
CA ILE A 426 -5.04 16.52 -15.41
C ILE A 426 -5.78 16.78 -16.73
N GLU A 427 -6.79 17.62 -16.69
CA GLU A 427 -7.45 18.10 -17.91
C GLU A 427 -6.52 19.07 -18.64
N ASN A 428 -6.47 18.96 -19.98
CA ASN A 428 -5.53 19.73 -20.81
C ASN A 428 -4.07 19.59 -20.33
N GLY A 429 -3.70 18.39 -19.86
CA GLY A 429 -2.44 18.12 -19.15
C GLY A 429 -1.21 17.98 -20.04
N ASN A 430 -1.29 18.25 -21.34
CA ASN A 430 -0.13 18.19 -22.22
C ASN A 430 0.95 19.19 -21.76
N GLY A 431 2.17 18.68 -21.52
CA GLY A 431 3.27 19.50 -21.04
C GLY A 431 3.26 19.77 -19.53
N ILE A 432 2.36 19.13 -18.77
CA ILE A 432 2.33 19.18 -17.31
C ILE A 432 2.79 17.83 -16.78
N ASN A 433 3.89 17.82 -16.01
CA ASN A 433 4.51 16.61 -15.52
C ASN A 433 4.72 16.66 -14.00
N PRO A 434 3.82 16.06 -13.20
CA PRO A 434 4.02 15.92 -11.77
C PRO A 434 5.10 14.87 -11.47
N THR A 435 6.03 15.21 -10.58
CA THR A 435 7.11 14.31 -10.14
C THR A 435 7.34 14.44 -8.65
N ILE A 436 7.99 13.44 -8.05
CA ILE A 436 8.42 13.48 -6.65
C ILE A 436 9.76 14.22 -6.56
N ASP A 437 9.81 15.24 -5.70
CA ASP A 437 11.01 16.03 -5.41
C ASP A 437 11.47 15.81 -3.97
N TRP A 438 12.64 15.17 -3.80
CA TRP A 438 13.24 14.92 -2.49
C TRP A 438 14.18 16.03 -2.01
N ASP A 439 14.47 17.02 -2.84
CA ASP A 439 15.39 18.09 -2.51
C ASP A 439 14.68 19.31 -1.91
N VAL A 440 13.37 19.43 -2.19
CA VAL A 440 12.52 20.53 -1.73
C VAL A 440 11.20 19.99 -1.20
N ALA A 441 10.92 20.21 0.08
CA ALA A 441 9.62 19.91 0.70
C ALA A 441 9.34 20.86 1.87
N TYR A 442 8.06 21.07 2.18
CA TYR A 442 7.67 21.82 3.37
C TYR A 442 7.70 20.93 4.62
N ASN A 443 7.09 19.74 4.52
CA ASN A 443 7.13 18.71 5.56
C ASN A 443 7.34 17.33 4.93
N GLY A 444 7.77 16.36 5.71
CA GLY A 444 7.94 14.96 5.27
C GLY A 444 9.26 14.71 4.55
N SER A 445 9.25 13.84 3.54
CA SER A 445 10.43 13.45 2.76
C SER A 445 10.56 14.20 1.43
N ASN A 446 9.44 14.66 0.87
CA ASN A 446 9.33 15.12 -0.51
C ASN A 446 8.14 16.04 -0.69
N SER A 447 8.11 16.72 -1.82
CA SER A 447 6.93 17.39 -2.35
C SER A 447 6.54 16.80 -3.71
N ILE A 448 5.38 17.21 -4.23
CA ILE A 448 5.05 17.05 -5.65
C ILE A 448 5.54 18.28 -6.39
N LYS A 449 6.52 18.08 -7.26
CA LYS A 449 6.99 19.10 -8.20
C LYS A 449 6.17 19.01 -9.48
N ILE A 450 5.64 20.13 -9.92
CA ILE A 450 4.91 20.23 -11.17
C ILE A 450 5.75 21.06 -12.14
N ASP A 451 6.41 20.37 -13.08
CA ASP A 451 7.05 21.01 -14.22
C ASP A 451 6.00 21.20 -15.32
N ALA A 452 5.71 22.43 -15.67
CA ALA A 452 4.62 22.71 -16.59
C ALA A 452 4.99 23.81 -17.60
N SER A 453 4.67 23.52 -18.87
CA SER A 453 4.53 24.54 -19.91
C SER A 453 3.04 24.78 -20.11
N LEU A 454 2.47 25.67 -19.29
CA LEU A 454 1.03 25.94 -19.33
C LEU A 454 0.67 26.64 -20.63
N THR A 455 -0.32 26.14 -21.34
CA THR A 455 -0.99 26.82 -22.44
C THR A 455 -2.06 27.77 -21.88
N GLN A 456 -2.59 28.68 -22.72
CA GLN A 456 -3.70 29.50 -22.29
C GLN A 456 -4.93 28.66 -21.94
N GLY A 457 -5.52 28.89 -20.77
CA GLY A 457 -6.70 28.20 -20.30
C GLY A 457 -6.54 27.60 -18.90
N GLU A 458 -7.48 26.78 -18.52
CA GLU A 458 -7.51 26.10 -17.24
C GLU A 458 -6.96 24.67 -17.38
N HIS A 459 -6.16 24.26 -16.39
CA HIS A 459 -5.60 22.92 -16.28
C HIS A 459 -6.01 22.34 -14.92
N LEU A 460 -7.12 21.61 -14.89
CA LEU A 460 -7.67 21.05 -13.66
C LEU A 460 -6.95 19.75 -13.30
N MET A 461 -6.15 19.79 -12.25
CA MET A 461 -5.48 18.65 -11.65
C MET A 461 -6.30 18.12 -10.49
N ARG A 462 -7.00 17.01 -10.69
CA ARG A 462 -7.76 16.32 -9.63
C ARG A 462 -6.79 15.57 -8.73
N LEU A 463 -6.92 15.78 -7.42
CA LEU A 463 -6.03 15.15 -6.45
C LEU A 463 -6.76 14.08 -5.62
N TYR A 464 -7.72 14.50 -4.80
CA TYR A 464 -8.31 13.62 -3.81
C TYR A 464 -9.79 13.40 -4.03
N LYS A 465 -10.18 12.14 -4.03
CA LYS A 465 -11.55 11.68 -3.87
C LYS A 465 -11.87 11.64 -2.38
N THR A 466 -12.92 12.33 -1.97
CA THR A 466 -13.27 12.50 -0.56
C THR A 466 -14.78 12.34 -0.36
N GLN A 467 -15.22 12.22 0.87
CA GLN A 467 -16.62 12.33 1.28
C GLN A 467 -16.68 13.07 2.63
N ILE A 468 -16.32 14.35 2.61
CA ILE A 468 -16.17 15.17 3.81
C ILE A 468 -17.33 16.15 3.92
N ASN A 469 -18.10 16.07 5.00
CA ASN A 469 -19.10 17.07 5.33
C ASN A 469 -18.44 18.31 5.93
N ILE A 470 -18.60 19.46 5.29
CA ILE A 470 -18.03 20.71 5.76
C ILE A 470 -18.99 21.37 6.74
N THR A 471 -18.47 21.74 7.89
CA THR A 471 -19.19 22.46 8.96
C THR A 471 -18.59 23.84 9.16
N ASP A 472 -19.28 24.69 9.93
CA ASP A 472 -18.84 26.06 10.26
C ASP A 472 -17.40 26.10 10.77
N GLY A 473 -16.63 27.07 10.29
CA GLY A 473 -15.22 27.26 10.64
C GLY A 473 -14.25 26.29 9.96
N GLY A 474 -14.72 25.51 8.97
CA GLY A 474 -13.86 24.66 8.15
C GLY A 474 -12.82 25.48 7.38
N LYS A 475 -11.60 24.98 7.28
CA LYS A 475 -10.50 25.62 6.59
C LYS A 475 -9.73 24.62 5.73
N LEU A 476 -9.21 25.10 4.59
CA LEU A 476 -8.27 24.37 3.76
C LEU A 476 -6.96 25.17 3.70
N ARG A 477 -5.85 24.49 3.95
CA ARG A 477 -4.53 25.10 3.86
C ARG A 477 -3.72 24.45 2.75
N LEU A 478 -3.27 25.26 1.80
CA LEU A 478 -2.35 24.89 0.74
C LEU A 478 -0.99 25.52 1.00
N VAL A 479 0.06 24.71 0.98
CA VAL A 479 1.44 25.17 1.14
C VAL A 479 2.21 24.83 -0.13
N TYR A 480 2.77 25.84 -0.77
CA TYR A 480 3.48 25.66 -2.03
C TYR A 480 4.60 26.69 -2.21
N LYS A 481 5.48 26.39 -3.14
CA LYS A 481 6.55 27.26 -3.61
C LYS A 481 6.43 27.38 -5.12
N THR A 482 6.55 28.57 -5.66
CA THR A 482 6.53 28.80 -7.11
C THR A 482 7.71 29.65 -7.53
N THR A 483 8.22 29.40 -8.73
CA THR A 483 9.28 30.20 -9.38
C THR A 483 8.75 31.05 -10.50
N SER A 484 7.44 31.02 -10.76
CA SER A 484 6.77 31.73 -11.84
C SER A 484 5.66 32.64 -11.29
N GLN A 485 5.12 33.50 -12.16
CA GLN A 485 3.92 34.32 -11.88
C GLN A 485 2.61 33.51 -12.07
N ASN A 486 2.69 32.22 -12.37
CA ASN A 486 1.52 31.38 -12.52
C ASN A 486 0.76 31.25 -11.20
N THR A 487 -0.55 31.19 -11.28
CA THR A 487 -1.43 31.07 -10.13
C THR A 487 -1.94 29.64 -9.97
N VAL A 488 -2.15 29.28 -8.71
CA VAL A 488 -2.79 28.02 -8.32
C VAL A 488 -4.07 28.35 -7.58
N GLU A 489 -5.20 27.85 -8.09
CA GLU A 489 -6.50 27.97 -7.43
C GLU A 489 -6.90 26.60 -6.85
N VAL A 490 -7.59 26.63 -5.72
CA VAL A 490 -8.22 25.40 -5.17
C VAL A 490 -9.64 25.32 -5.68
N LYS A 491 -10.01 24.17 -6.26
CA LYS A 491 -11.40 23.84 -6.60
C LYS A 491 -11.88 22.65 -5.78
N LEU A 492 -13.11 22.74 -5.27
CA LEU A 492 -13.77 21.68 -4.56
C LEU A 492 -14.98 21.20 -5.36
N GLY A 493 -15.12 19.87 -5.51
CA GLY A 493 -16.32 19.27 -6.08
C GLY A 493 -17.34 19.01 -4.95
N THR A 494 -18.53 19.60 -5.04
CA THR A 494 -19.62 19.45 -4.06
C THR A 494 -20.74 18.55 -4.55
N GLU A 495 -20.57 17.96 -5.74
CA GLU A 495 -21.47 16.95 -6.30
C GLU A 495 -20.70 15.69 -6.63
N SER A 496 -21.38 14.57 -6.71
CA SER A 496 -20.79 13.27 -7.05
C SER A 496 -20.47 13.13 -8.56
N SER A 497 -20.03 14.23 -9.16
CA SER A 497 -19.67 14.36 -10.56
C SER A 497 -18.23 14.84 -10.70
N VAL A 498 -17.55 14.42 -11.75
CA VAL A 498 -16.18 14.83 -12.03
C VAL A 498 -16.08 16.23 -12.66
N SER A 499 -17.19 16.77 -13.17
CA SER A 499 -17.23 18.02 -13.90
C SER A 499 -18.25 19.03 -13.38
N GLU A 500 -19.23 18.57 -12.59
CA GLU A 500 -20.31 19.40 -12.06
C GLU A 500 -20.06 19.78 -10.59
N GLY A 501 -20.68 20.84 -10.12
CA GLY A 501 -20.58 21.26 -8.72
C GLY A 501 -19.19 21.76 -8.32
N LEU A 502 -18.35 22.21 -9.28
CA LEU A 502 -17.02 22.74 -9.00
C LEU A 502 -17.11 24.17 -8.41
N VAL A 503 -16.61 24.33 -7.21
CA VAL A 503 -16.52 25.59 -6.48
C VAL A 503 -15.08 26.04 -6.39
N THR A 504 -14.73 27.19 -7.00
CA THR A 504 -13.43 27.84 -6.80
C THR A 504 -13.44 28.57 -5.46
N LEU A 505 -12.47 28.29 -4.61
CA LEU A 505 -12.34 28.96 -3.32
C LEU A 505 -11.71 30.35 -3.50
N ASN A 506 -12.41 31.39 -3.07
CA ASN A 506 -12.01 32.78 -3.24
C ASN A 506 -11.58 33.47 -1.93
N ASN A 507 -12.07 33.00 -0.80
CA ASN A 507 -11.78 33.59 0.52
C ASN A 507 -10.45 33.05 1.03
N VAL A 508 -9.34 33.66 0.61
CA VAL A 508 -7.98 33.22 0.94
C VAL A 508 -7.23 34.27 1.76
N THR A 509 -6.60 33.78 2.83
CA THR A 509 -5.59 34.55 3.57
C THR A 509 -4.23 33.99 3.22
N ARG A 510 -3.38 34.85 2.60
CA ARG A 510 -2.04 34.45 2.15
C ARG A 510 -0.97 34.94 3.11
N LYS A 511 -0.02 34.04 3.40
CA LYS A 511 1.15 34.33 4.23
C LYS A 511 2.40 33.77 3.54
N GLN A 512 3.54 34.48 3.67
CA GLN A 512 4.85 33.97 3.28
C GLN A 512 5.64 33.48 4.50
N GLU A 513 6.22 32.28 4.38
CA GLU A 513 7.21 31.74 5.31
C GLU A 513 8.47 31.36 4.53
N GLY A 514 9.46 32.27 4.49
CA GLY A 514 10.62 32.16 3.62
C GLY A 514 10.21 32.13 2.14
N GLU A 515 10.58 31.07 1.43
CA GLU A 515 10.20 30.88 0.01
C GLU A 515 8.84 30.17 -0.16
N TRP A 516 8.15 29.84 0.94
CA TRP A 516 6.88 29.10 0.92
C TRP A 516 5.70 30.06 1.03
N THR A 517 4.75 29.88 0.12
CA THR A 517 3.44 30.52 0.18
C THR A 517 2.48 29.60 0.93
N ILE A 518 1.77 30.15 1.87
CA ILE A 518 0.75 29.48 2.66
C ILE A 518 -0.57 30.17 2.40
N ASP A 519 -1.47 29.51 1.69
CA ASP A 519 -2.83 29.95 1.44
C ASP A 519 -3.79 29.22 2.36
N GLU A 520 -4.49 29.96 3.19
CA GLU A 520 -5.55 29.45 4.04
C GLU A 520 -6.91 29.94 3.51
N TYR A 521 -7.72 29.02 3.04
CA TYR A 521 -9.04 29.23 2.51
C TYR A 521 -10.08 29.01 3.59
N ASP A 522 -11.02 29.95 3.75
CA ASP A 522 -12.24 29.76 4.52
C ASP A 522 -13.24 28.95 3.68
N LEU A 523 -13.79 27.89 4.26
CA LEU A 523 -14.70 26.97 3.57
C LEU A 523 -16.18 27.37 3.67
N SER A 524 -16.49 28.61 4.08
CA SER A 524 -17.88 29.12 4.17
C SER A 524 -18.67 28.98 2.86
N GLN A 525 -17.99 29.07 1.71
CA GLN A 525 -18.61 28.88 0.37
C GLN A 525 -19.22 27.48 0.17
N VAL A 526 -18.76 26.48 0.92
CA VAL A 526 -19.18 25.09 0.84
C VAL A 526 -19.71 24.56 2.18
N ASN A 527 -20.01 25.48 3.11
CA ASN A 527 -20.58 25.11 4.41
C ASN A 527 -21.91 24.37 4.25
N GLY A 528 -22.11 23.29 5.03
CA GLY A 528 -23.27 22.40 4.95
C GLY A 528 -23.28 21.46 3.73
N LYS A 529 -22.25 21.52 2.89
CA LYS A 529 -22.10 20.62 1.72
C LYS A 529 -21.14 19.48 2.01
N THR A 530 -21.30 18.39 1.27
CA THR A 530 -20.30 17.32 1.20
C THR A 530 -19.29 17.64 0.09
N VAL A 531 -18.01 17.61 0.43
CA VAL A 531 -16.91 17.72 -0.55
C VAL A 531 -16.50 16.32 -1.00
N TYR A 532 -16.66 16.06 -2.29
CA TYR A 532 -16.32 14.80 -2.93
C TYR A 532 -14.98 14.83 -3.65
N MET A 533 -14.46 16.01 -3.97
CA MET A 533 -13.22 16.17 -4.70
C MET A 533 -12.45 17.40 -4.22
N VAL A 534 -11.12 17.23 -4.13
CA VAL A 534 -10.16 18.34 -3.99
C VAL A 534 -9.29 18.36 -5.23
N ALA A 535 -9.22 19.52 -5.89
CA ALA A 535 -8.45 19.73 -7.11
C ALA A 535 -7.68 21.06 -7.07
N LEU A 536 -6.62 21.13 -7.87
CA LEU A 536 -5.89 22.36 -8.17
C LEU A 536 -6.18 22.76 -9.62
N ASN A 537 -6.40 24.04 -9.84
CA ASN A 537 -6.49 24.63 -11.15
C ASN A 537 -5.22 25.45 -11.40
N LEU A 538 -4.42 25.00 -12.35
CA LEU A 538 -3.18 25.67 -12.74
C LEU A 538 -3.48 26.63 -13.88
N LYS A 539 -3.11 27.92 -13.72
CA LYS A 539 -3.37 28.96 -14.70
C LYS A 539 -2.10 29.68 -15.09
N ALA A 540 -1.91 29.89 -16.40
CA ALA A 540 -0.95 30.84 -16.92
C ALA A 540 -1.60 32.24 -17.00
N GLU A 541 -1.04 33.20 -16.30
CA GLU A 541 -1.56 34.58 -16.31
C GLU A 541 -1.18 35.34 -17.59
N SER A 542 -0.06 34.95 -18.24
CA SER A 542 0.31 35.47 -19.57
C SER A 542 1.33 34.55 -20.25
N LEU A 543 1.27 34.44 -21.56
CA LEU A 543 2.35 33.86 -22.35
C LEU A 543 3.54 34.87 -22.36
N ILE A 544 4.37 34.84 -21.34
CA ILE A 544 5.68 35.46 -21.41
C ILE A 544 6.60 34.43 -22.03
N PHE A 545 6.92 34.60 -23.31
CA PHE A 545 8.02 33.92 -23.95
C PHE A 545 9.32 34.43 -23.33
N ASP A 546 9.84 33.78 -22.33
CA ASP A 546 11.21 34.02 -21.88
C ASP A 546 12.14 33.26 -22.85
N TYR A 547 12.61 33.98 -23.85
CA TYR A 547 13.76 33.53 -24.63
C TYR A 547 15.01 33.75 -23.77
N LYS A 548 15.50 32.71 -23.19
CA LYS A 548 16.90 32.60 -22.78
C LYS A 548 17.48 31.29 -23.20
#